data_74540408c9f314fa83d2a1f51fe12d8d
#
_entry.id   74540408c9f314fa83d2a1f51fe12d8d
#
_cell.length_a   1.000
_cell.length_b   1.000
_cell.length_c   1.000
_cell.angle_alpha   90.00
_cell.angle_beta   90.00
_cell.angle_gamma   90.00
#
_symmetry.space_group_name_H-M   'P 1'
#
loop_
_entity.id
_entity.type
_entity.pdbx_description
1 polymer ?
#
loop_
_entity_poly.entity_id
_entity_poly.type
_entity_poly.pdbx_seq_one_letter_code
_entity_poly.pdbx_strand_id
1 'polypeptide(L)'
;RKISGKENEADVRNVMIMGGSRIAVRTVQYMPDYMKAKIIESNIARCNRLTELVDDGVMVINGDGRDIQLLMEEGIKNTEAFVALTGNSETNILACLAAKRMGVTKTVAEVENVDYISMAESLDIGTVINKKFIAASHIYQMMLDADVSNVKCLTFANADVAEFTVKPGAKITKQPVKDLGLP
;
A
#
# COMPACT_ATOMS: atom_id res chain seq x y z
N ARG A 1 2.70 16.14 -10.94
CA ARG A 1 3.81 15.25 -11.38
C ARG A 1 5.07 16.06 -11.75
N LYS A 2 4.99 17.13 -12.57
CA LYS A 2 6.18 17.94 -12.96
C LYS A 2 6.99 18.48 -11.78
N ILE A 3 6.32 18.96 -10.73
CA ILE A 3 6.98 19.54 -9.55
C ILE A 3 7.69 18.49 -8.69
N SER A 4 7.24 17.23 -8.71
CA SER A 4 7.78 16.14 -7.89
C SER A 4 8.85 15.29 -8.59
N GLY A 5 9.22 15.59 -9.85
CA GLY A 5 10.17 14.82 -10.64
C GLY A 5 9.69 13.41 -11.05
N LYS A 6 8.40 13.12 -10.87
CA LYS A 6 7.79 11.80 -11.16
C LYS A 6 7.19 11.71 -12.57
N GLU A 7 7.77 12.40 -13.53
CA GLU A 7 7.25 12.45 -14.92
C GLU A 7 7.35 11.10 -15.65
N ASN A 8 8.29 10.25 -15.25
CA ASN A 8 8.62 8.97 -15.93
C ASN A 8 8.15 7.72 -15.18
N GLU A 9 7.33 7.83 -14.13
CA GLU A 9 6.74 6.63 -13.51
C GLU A 9 5.64 6.07 -14.44
N ALA A 10 5.86 4.84 -14.93
CA ALA A 10 4.85 4.12 -15.69
C ALA A 10 3.56 3.96 -14.85
N ASP A 11 2.41 4.14 -15.49
CA ASP A 11 1.14 3.86 -14.85
C ASP A 11 1.05 2.37 -14.52
N VAL A 12 0.59 2.05 -13.29
CA VAL A 12 0.34 0.67 -12.89
C VAL A 12 -0.87 0.15 -13.64
N ARG A 13 -0.71 -0.94 -14.37
CA ARG A 13 -1.78 -1.61 -15.12
C ARG A 13 -1.99 -3.04 -14.68
N ASN A 14 -0.92 -3.75 -14.35
CA ASN A 14 -0.95 -5.13 -13.92
C ASN A 14 -0.52 -5.21 -12.46
N VAL A 15 -1.38 -5.77 -11.64
CA VAL A 15 -1.17 -5.91 -10.19
C VAL A 15 -1.23 -7.38 -9.82
N MET A 16 -0.26 -7.85 -9.05
CA MET A 16 -0.28 -9.19 -8.47
C MET A 16 -0.40 -9.08 -6.95
N ILE A 17 -1.36 -9.76 -6.38
CA ILE A 17 -1.66 -9.73 -4.94
C ILE A 17 -1.43 -11.12 -4.37
N MET A 18 -0.54 -11.24 -3.40
CA MET A 18 -0.32 -12.48 -2.64
C MET A 18 -1.17 -12.47 -1.37
N GLY A 19 -2.08 -13.43 -1.27
CA GLY A 19 -3.01 -13.62 -0.15
C GLY A 19 -4.42 -13.08 -0.43
N GLY A 20 -5.40 -13.96 -0.34
CA GLY A 20 -6.83 -13.69 -0.56
C GLY A 20 -7.53 -13.16 0.68
N SER A 21 -6.97 -12.16 1.35
CA SER A 21 -7.55 -11.54 2.53
C SER A 21 -8.71 -10.60 2.18
N ARG A 22 -9.53 -10.22 3.20
CA ARG A 22 -10.58 -9.21 2.99
C ARG A 22 -10.03 -7.88 2.49
N ILE A 23 -8.79 -7.56 2.83
CA ILE A 23 -8.12 -6.35 2.31
C ILE A 23 -7.84 -6.52 0.82
N ALA A 24 -7.36 -7.70 0.38
CA ALA A 24 -7.15 -7.97 -1.04
C ALA A 24 -8.43 -7.77 -1.85
N VAL A 25 -9.55 -8.33 -1.39
CA VAL A 25 -10.88 -8.15 -2.03
C VAL A 25 -11.25 -6.67 -2.11
N ARG A 26 -11.12 -5.93 -1.01
CA ARG A 26 -11.44 -4.50 -1.01
C ARG A 26 -10.49 -3.70 -1.90
N THR A 27 -9.22 -4.07 -1.94
CA THR A 27 -8.23 -3.40 -2.80
C THR A 27 -8.64 -3.52 -4.27
N VAL A 28 -8.97 -4.73 -4.74
CA VAL A 28 -9.38 -4.90 -6.15
C VAL A 28 -10.70 -4.20 -6.47
N GLN A 29 -11.64 -4.13 -5.53
CA GLN A 29 -12.91 -3.40 -5.69
C GLN A 29 -12.73 -1.87 -5.81
N TYR A 30 -11.62 -1.31 -5.30
CA TYR A 30 -11.29 0.11 -5.44
C TYR A 30 -10.37 0.40 -6.64
N MET A 31 -9.92 -0.64 -7.35
CA MET A 31 -9.08 -0.46 -8.52
C MET A 31 -9.90 0.12 -9.68
N PRO A 32 -9.35 1.05 -10.45
CA PRO A 32 -9.99 1.52 -11.67
C PRO A 32 -9.98 0.41 -12.76
N ASP A 33 -10.94 0.43 -13.66
CA ASP A 33 -11.19 -0.59 -14.69
C ASP A 33 -10.00 -0.87 -15.62
N TYR A 34 -9.09 0.09 -15.79
CA TYR A 34 -7.88 -0.08 -16.59
C TYR A 34 -6.79 -0.92 -15.92
N MET A 35 -6.90 -1.20 -14.62
CA MET A 35 -5.98 -2.06 -13.89
C MET A 35 -6.49 -3.51 -13.91
N LYS A 36 -5.58 -4.43 -14.18
CA LYS A 36 -5.83 -5.88 -14.10
C LYS A 36 -5.18 -6.44 -12.85
N ALA A 37 -5.89 -7.28 -12.13
CA ALA A 37 -5.39 -7.89 -10.92
C ALA A 37 -5.35 -9.40 -10.99
N LYS A 38 -4.32 -10.01 -10.40
CA LYS A 38 -4.21 -11.44 -10.11
C LYS A 38 -4.08 -11.62 -8.61
N ILE A 39 -4.93 -12.45 -7.99
CA ILE A 39 -4.83 -12.81 -6.58
C ILE A 39 -4.33 -14.25 -6.49
N ILE A 40 -3.18 -14.45 -5.83
CA ILE A 40 -2.60 -15.78 -5.57
C ILE A 40 -2.95 -16.16 -4.13
N GLU A 41 -3.69 -17.24 -3.95
CA GLU A 41 -4.14 -17.75 -2.66
C GLU A 41 -3.87 -19.26 -2.56
N SER A 42 -3.22 -19.69 -1.49
CA SER A 42 -2.83 -21.08 -1.30
C SER A 42 -3.98 -22.00 -0.89
N ASN A 43 -5.02 -21.47 -0.26
CA ASN A 43 -6.18 -22.24 0.19
C ASN A 43 -7.26 -22.31 -0.89
N ILE A 44 -7.49 -23.51 -1.44
CA ILE A 44 -8.46 -23.73 -2.52
C ILE A 44 -9.89 -23.33 -2.14
N ALA A 45 -10.34 -23.60 -0.91
CA ALA A 45 -11.66 -23.21 -0.46
C ALA A 45 -11.82 -21.69 -0.36
N ARG A 46 -10.71 -20.98 -0.10
CA ARG A 46 -10.68 -19.53 -0.10
C ARG A 46 -10.65 -18.98 -1.53
N CYS A 47 -9.93 -19.63 -2.45
CA CYS A 47 -9.99 -19.29 -3.88
C CYS A 47 -11.41 -19.33 -4.41
N ASN A 48 -12.15 -20.40 -4.14
CA ASN A 48 -13.54 -20.54 -4.60
C ASN A 48 -14.45 -19.42 -4.07
N ARG A 49 -14.25 -19.01 -2.81
CA ARG A 49 -15.01 -17.86 -2.27
C ARG A 49 -14.57 -16.52 -2.86
N LEU A 50 -13.30 -16.37 -3.21
CA LEU A 50 -12.80 -15.15 -3.82
C LEU A 50 -13.42 -14.93 -5.20
N THR A 51 -13.59 -15.96 -6.01
CA THR A 51 -14.21 -15.85 -7.34
C THR A 51 -15.68 -15.37 -7.28
N GLU A 52 -16.36 -15.55 -6.14
CA GLU A 52 -17.71 -15.03 -5.92
C GLU A 52 -17.72 -13.56 -5.44
N LEU A 53 -16.57 -13.04 -4.96
CA LEU A 53 -16.47 -11.74 -4.31
C LEU A 53 -15.78 -10.68 -5.16
N VAL A 54 -15.10 -11.10 -6.23
CA VAL A 54 -14.36 -10.20 -7.13
C VAL A 54 -15.00 -10.18 -8.50
N ASP A 55 -14.78 -9.10 -9.23
CA ASP A 55 -15.31 -8.91 -10.58
C ASP A 55 -14.56 -9.79 -11.60
N ASP A 56 -15.16 -10.05 -12.75
CA ASP A 56 -14.63 -10.89 -13.85
C ASP A 56 -13.24 -10.43 -14.35
N GLY A 57 -12.87 -9.18 -14.10
CA GLY A 57 -11.54 -8.62 -14.43
C GLY A 57 -10.41 -9.07 -13.50
N VAL A 58 -10.74 -9.74 -12.39
CA VAL A 58 -9.75 -10.21 -11.39
C VAL A 58 -9.56 -11.71 -11.52
N MET A 59 -8.33 -12.13 -11.80
CA MET A 59 -7.98 -13.55 -11.88
C MET A 59 -7.58 -14.08 -10.49
N VAL A 60 -8.22 -15.18 -10.06
CA VAL A 60 -7.88 -15.89 -8.82
C VAL A 60 -7.09 -17.14 -9.15
N ILE A 61 -5.89 -17.26 -8.59
CA ILE A 61 -4.95 -18.36 -8.84
C ILE A 61 -4.76 -19.13 -7.53
N ASN A 62 -4.99 -20.44 -7.58
CA ASN A 62 -4.66 -21.30 -6.45
C ASN A 62 -3.17 -21.68 -6.50
N GLY A 63 -2.41 -21.22 -5.52
CA GLY A 63 -0.98 -21.53 -5.42
C GLY A 63 -0.29 -20.83 -4.27
N ASP A 64 0.96 -21.17 -4.06
CA ASP A 64 1.80 -20.52 -3.06
C ASP A 64 2.48 -19.30 -3.69
N GLY A 65 2.14 -18.10 -3.21
CA GLY A 65 2.75 -16.85 -3.67
C GLY A 65 4.24 -16.67 -3.33
N ARG A 66 4.84 -17.65 -2.66
CA ARG A 66 6.30 -17.75 -2.44
C ARG A 66 7.01 -18.56 -3.52
N ASP A 67 6.25 -19.30 -4.33
CA ASP A 67 6.79 -20.10 -5.41
C ASP A 67 7.17 -19.18 -6.58
N ILE A 68 8.49 -19.04 -6.79
CA ILE A 68 9.06 -18.20 -7.84
C ILE A 68 8.67 -18.72 -9.23
N GLN A 69 8.58 -20.04 -9.41
CA GLN A 69 8.20 -20.61 -10.70
C GLN A 69 6.76 -20.24 -11.04
N LEU A 70 5.83 -20.40 -10.09
CA LEU A 70 4.44 -19.95 -10.25
C LEU A 70 4.35 -18.45 -10.57
N LEU A 71 5.07 -17.61 -9.84
CA LEU A 71 5.08 -16.17 -10.11
C LEU A 71 5.58 -15.84 -11.51
N MET A 72 6.58 -16.59 -12.00
CA MET A 72 7.11 -16.42 -13.35
C MET A 72 6.10 -16.86 -14.42
N GLU A 73 5.45 -18.01 -14.23
CA GLU A 73 4.40 -18.52 -15.11
C GLU A 73 3.20 -17.56 -15.17
N GLU A 74 2.86 -16.95 -14.04
CA GLU A 74 1.78 -15.97 -13.93
C GLU A 74 2.18 -14.54 -14.38
N GLY A 75 3.42 -14.37 -14.83
CA GLY A 75 3.84 -13.15 -15.51
C GLY A 75 4.30 -12.03 -14.60
N ILE A 76 4.95 -12.33 -13.47
CA ILE A 76 5.47 -11.32 -12.56
C ILE A 76 6.40 -10.31 -13.24
N LYS A 77 7.10 -10.71 -14.29
CA LYS A 77 7.98 -9.81 -15.07
C LYS A 77 7.25 -8.70 -15.81
N ASN A 78 5.96 -8.88 -16.05
CA ASN A 78 5.09 -7.91 -16.70
C ASN A 78 4.13 -7.23 -15.69
N THR A 79 4.43 -7.36 -14.41
CA THR A 79 3.66 -6.80 -13.30
C THR A 79 4.33 -5.54 -12.80
N GLU A 80 3.62 -4.43 -12.76
CA GLU A 80 4.14 -3.17 -12.27
C GLU A 80 4.01 -3.04 -10.75
N ALA A 81 3.01 -3.70 -10.14
CA ALA A 81 2.80 -3.65 -8.70
C ALA A 81 2.59 -5.05 -8.10
N PHE A 82 3.31 -5.35 -7.02
CA PHE A 82 3.13 -6.57 -6.23
C PHE A 82 2.73 -6.21 -4.80
N VAL A 83 1.66 -6.80 -4.31
CA VAL A 83 1.08 -6.50 -3.00
C VAL A 83 1.00 -7.78 -2.17
N ALA A 84 1.70 -7.84 -1.05
CA ALA A 84 1.71 -8.99 -0.15
C ALA A 84 0.80 -8.74 1.06
N LEU A 85 -0.32 -9.48 1.15
CA LEU A 85 -1.40 -9.30 2.13
C LEU A 85 -1.73 -10.61 2.86
N THR A 86 -0.74 -11.46 3.10
CA THR A 86 -0.92 -12.65 3.93
C THR A 86 -0.92 -12.28 5.41
N GLY A 87 -1.33 -13.21 6.28
CA GLY A 87 -1.28 -13.00 7.74
C GLY A 87 0.12 -13.11 8.36
N ASN A 88 1.19 -13.25 7.56
CA ASN A 88 2.55 -13.43 8.03
C ASN A 88 3.47 -12.31 7.52
N SER A 89 3.96 -11.49 8.44
CA SER A 89 4.78 -10.31 8.12
C SER A 89 6.08 -10.67 7.41
N GLU A 90 6.78 -11.70 7.87
CA GLU A 90 8.05 -12.16 7.32
C GLU A 90 7.88 -12.65 5.89
N THR A 91 6.82 -13.42 5.65
CA THR A 91 6.47 -13.91 4.31
C THR A 91 6.19 -12.73 3.37
N ASN A 92 5.44 -11.73 3.82
CA ASN A 92 5.11 -10.55 3.03
C ASN A 92 6.38 -9.73 2.68
N ILE A 93 7.28 -9.55 3.64
CA ILE A 93 8.56 -8.85 3.43
C ILE A 93 9.41 -9.57 2.39
N LEU A 94 9.61 -10.88 2.57
CA LEU A 94 10.45 -11.68 1.67
C LEU A 94 9.85 -11.78 0.26
N ALA A 95 8.53 -11.90 0.15
CA ALA A 95 7.85 -11.93 -1.15
C ALA A 95 7.99 -10.60 -1.90
N CYS A 96 7.85 -9.47 -1.22
CA CYS A 96 8.08 -8.15 -1.82
C CYS A 96 9.54 -7.95 -2.24
N LEU A 97 10.50 -8.41 -1.44
CA LEU A 97 11.92 -8.36 -1.80
C LEU A 97 12.20 -9.21 -3.06
N ALA A 98 11.62 -10.41 -3.14
CA ALA A 98 11.75 -11.29 -4.31
C ALA A 98 11.11 -10.65 -5.55
N ALA A 99 9.89 -10.13 -5.43
CA ALA A 99 9.19 -9.45 -6.53
C ALA A 99 9.99 -8.26 -7.06
N LYS A 100 10.58 -7.45 -6.18
CA LYS A 100 11.43 -6.32 -6.55
C LYS A 100 12.68 -6.78 -7.32
N ARG A 101 13.32 -7.87 -6.89
CA ARG A 101 14.45 -8.47 -7.60
C ARG A 101 14.07 -9.04 -8.96
N MET A 102 12.83 -9.42 -9.17
CA MET A 102 12.28 -9.86 -10.47
C MET A 102 11.85 -8.70 -11.38
N GLY A 103 12.04 -7.46 -10.95
CA GLY A 103 11.81 -6.26 -11.76
C GLY A 103 10.51 -5.53 -11.49
N VAL A 104 9.72 -5.95 -10.49
CA VAL A 104 8.51 -5.21 -10.10
C VAL A 104 8.90 -3.87 -9.51
N THR A 105 8.31 -2.80 -10.03
CA THR A 105 8.69 -1.42 -9.67
C THR A 105 8.02 -0.93 -8.39
N LYS A 106 6.80 -1.38 -8.10
CA LYS A 106 6.04 -0.99 -6.90
C LYS A 106 5.70 -2.22 -6.08
N THR A 107 6.14 -2.24 -4.83
CA THR A 107 5.84 -3.33 -3.90
C THR A 107 5.22 -2.78 -2.62
N VAL A 108 4.22 -3.50 -2.10
CA VAL A 108 3.51 -3.14 -0.87
C VAL A 108 3.44 -4.37 0.02
N ALA A 109 4.00 -4.29 1.22
CA ALA A 109 3.97 -5.37 2.21
C ALA A 109 3.10 -5.00 3.41
N GLU A 110 2.14 -5.86 3.77
CA GLU A 110 1.47 -5.77 5.04
C GLU A 110 2.37 -6.36 6.14
N VAL A 111 2.71 -5.54 7.15
CA VAL A 111 3.56 -5.93 8.28
C VAL A 111 2.83 -5.63 9.57
N GLU A 112 2.26 -6.67 10.19
CA GLU A 112 1.53 -6.53 11.47
C GLU A 112 2.45 -6.42 12.68
N ASN A 113 3.61 -7.08 12.63
CA ASN A 113 4.60 -7.01 13.67
C ASN A 113 5.36 -5.69 13.60
N VAL A 114 5.16 -4.85 14.62
CA VAL A 114 5.74 -3.50 14.70
C VAL A 114 7.26 -3.53 14.70
N ASP A 115 7.86 -4.55 15.32
CA ASP A 115 9.33 -4.70 15.41
C ASP A 115 9.98 -4.93 14.06
N TYR A 116 9.21 -5.42 13.07
CA TYR A 116 9.72 -5.67 11.72
C TYR A 116 9.56 -4.48 10.76
N ILE A 117 8.84 -3.45 11.14
CA ILE A 117 8.59 -2.30 10.25
C ILE A 117 9.90 -1.61 9.87
N SER A 118 10.73 -1.27 10.87
CA SER A 118 12.02 -0.61 10.63
C SER A 118 12.97 -1.45 9.78
N MET A 119 13.00 -2.76 10.04
CA MET A 119 13.78 -3.69 9.24
C MET A 119 13.28 -3.76 7.79
N ALA A 120 11.97 -3.88 7.60
CA ALA A 120 11.35 -3.92 6.28
C ALA A 120 11.66 -2.67 5.46
N GLU A 121 11.59 -1.49 6.08
CA GLU A 121 11.93 -0.23 5.43
C GLU A 121 13.43 -0.13 5.10
N SER A 122 14.32 -0.62 5.98
CA SER A 122 15.77 -0.64 5.70
C SER A 122 16.15 -1.56 4.53
N LEU A 123 15.34 -2.57 4.25
CA LEU A 123 15.53 -3.49 3.11
C LEU A 123 15.04 -2.90 1.78
N ASP A 124 14.52 -1.69 1.78
CA ASP A 124 13.97 -1.03 0.59
C ASP A 124 12.97 -1.94 -0.19
N ILE A 125 12.10 -2.62 0.56
CA ILE A 125 11.09 -3.52 -0.05
C ILE A 125 9.92 -2.76 -0.70
N GLY A 126 9.94 -1.45 -0.70
CA GLY A 126 8.84 -0.61 -1.16
C GLY A 126 8.00 -0.06 -0.01
N THR A 127 6.69 0.00 -0.17
CA THR A 127 5.79 0.54 0.86
C THR A 127 5.46 -0.52 1.91
N VAL A 128 5.62 -0.17 3.17
CA VAL A 128 5.17 -0.99 4.30
C VAL A 128 3.85 -0.43 4.81
N ILE A 129 2.86 -1.30 5.01
CA ILE A 129 1.58 -0.93 5.61
C ILE A 129 1.36 -1.73 6.90
N ASN A 130 0.83 -1.06 7.93
CA ASN A 130 0.37 -1.68 9.17
C ASN A 130 -1.07 -1.25 9.44
N LYS A 131 -1.98 -2.22 9.47
CA LYS A 131 -3.42 -1.97 9.67
C LYS A 131 -3.72 -1.23 10.96
N LYS A 132 -3.00 -1.56 12.04
CA LYS A 132 -3.22 -0.94 13.36
C LYS A 132 -2.86 0.53 13.33
N PHE A 133 -1.74 0.89 12.70
CA PHE A 133 -1.34 2.29 12.58
C PHE A 133 -2.26 3.09 11.66
N ILE A 134 -2.69 2.50 10.54
CA ILE A 134 -3.67 3.14 9.65
C ILE A 134 -4.98 3.40 10.41
N ALA A 135 -5.50 2.40 11.14
CA ALA A 135 -6.71 2.55 11.93
C ALA A 135 -6.54 3.59 13.05
N ALA A 136 -5.42 3.56 13.78
CA ALA A 136 -5.12 4.51 14.84
C ALA A 136 -5.03 5.95 14.31
N SER A 137 -4.33 6.16 13.18
CA SER A 137 -4.24 7.48 12.54
C SER A 137 -5.61 7.98 12.10
N HIS A 138 -6.46 7.11 11.58
CA HIS A 138 -7.81 7.48 11.17
C HIS A 138 -8.72 7.81 12.37
N ILE A 139 -8.64 7.05 13.47
CA ILE A 139 -9.35 7.34 14.72
C ILE A 139 -8.89 8.69 15.27
N TYR A 140 -7.56 8.93 15.30
CA TYR A 140 -7.00 10.19 15.77
C TYR A 140 -7.48 11.38 14.91
N GLN A 141 -7.49 11.21 13.59
CA GLN A 141 -8.04 12.22 12.67
C GLN A 141 -9.52 12.55 12.97
N MET A 142 -10.34 11.53 13.28
CA MET A 142 -11.75 11.73 13.64
C MET A 142 -11.94 12.45 14.97
N MET A 143 -10.94 12.37 15.87
CA MET A 143 -10.97 13.06 17.18
C MET A 143 -10.48 14.52 17.09
N LEU A 144 -9.74 14.85 16.04
CA LEU A 144 -9.32 16.22 15.79
C LEU A 144 -10.48 17.02 15.21
N ASP A 145 -10.50 18.34 15.50
CA ASP A 145 -11.53 19.23 14.96
C ASP A 145 -11.54 19.21 13.42
N ALA A 146 -12.69 19.57 12.85
CA ALA A 146 -13.07 19.44 11.44
C ALA A 146 -12.11 20.09 10.40
N ASP A 147 -11.04 20.73 10.82
CA ASP A 147 -10.08 21.43 9.95
C ASP A 147 -8.85 20.58 9.59
N VAL A 148 -8.74 19.34 10.11
CA VAL A 148 -7.65 18.43 9.81
C VAL A 148 -8.09 17.47 8.71
N SER A 149 -7.51 17.60 7.53
CA SER A 149 -7.86 16.77 6.36
C SER A 149 -7.10 15.45 6.32
N ASN A 150 -5.90 15.41 6.89
CA ASN A 150 -5.07 14.20 6.90
C ASN A 150 -4.06 14.22 8.07
N VAL A 151 -3.85 13.06 8.69
CA VAL A 151 -2.80 12.85 9.71
C VAL A 151 -2.02 11.60 9.38
N LYS A 152 -0.70 11.71 9.37
CA LYS A 152 0.20 10.57 9.20
C LYS A 152 1.19 10.53 10.35
N CYS A 153 1.05 9.53 11.21
CA CYS A 153 2.03 9.25 12.25
C CYS A 153 3.30 8.67 11.63
N LEU A 154 4.44 9.31 11.86
CA LEU A 154 5.75 8.87 11.40
C LEU A 154 6.37 7.98 12.49
N THR A 155 6.33 6.68 12.29
CA THR A 155 6.74 5.66 13.28
C THR A 155 8.19 5.81 13.75
N PHE A 156 9.07 6.39 12.93
CA PHE A 156 10.51 6.50 13.22
C PHE A 156 10.95 7.82 13.83
N ALA A 157 10.15 8.88 13.70
CA ALA A 157 10.59 10.23 14.02
C ALA A 157 9.99 10.76 15.33
N ASN A 158 9.17 9.99 16.06
CA ASN A 158 8.32 10.51 17.13
C ASN A 158 7.63 11.82 16.74
N ALA A 159 7.18 11.88 15.49
CA ALA A 159 6.59 13.07 14.89
C ALA A 159 5.37 12.69 14.06
N ASP A 160 4.42 13.62 13.97
CA ASP A 160 3.24 13.48 13.14
C ASP A 160 3.26 14.52 12.02
N VAL A 161 2.75 14.13 10.86
CA VAL A 161 2.48 15.05 9.76
C VAL A 161 0.98 15.22 9.66
N ALA A 162 0.52 16.46 9.77
CA ALA A 162 -0.90 16.78 9.64
C ALA A 162 -1.12 17.81 8.54
N GLU A 163 -2.15 17.59 7.74
CA GLU A 163 -2.61 18.51 6.72
C GLU A 163 -3.84 19.26 7.25
N PHE A 164 -3.77 20.59 7.25
CA PHE A 164 -4.84 21.44 7.74
C PHE A 164 -5.48 22.25 6.62
N THR A 165 -6.80 22.34 6.63
CA THR A 165 -7.51 23.31 5.80
C THR A 165 -7.47 24.69 6.46
N VAL A 166 -6.78 25.62 5.84
CA VAL A 166 -6.62 26.99 6.37
C VAL A 166 -7.90 27.79 6.11
N LYS A 167 -8.52 28.27 7.18
CA LYS A 167 -9.73 29.12 7.09
C LYS A 167 -9.40 30.53 6.62
N PRO A 168 -10.30 31.20 5.87
CA PRO A 168 -10.15 32.60 5.52
C PRO A 168 -9.96 33.47 6.78
N GLY A 169 -8.95 34.34 6.76
CA GLY A 169 -8.63 35.21 7.89
C GLY A 169 -7.75 34.61 8.99
N ALA A 170 -7.32 33.35 8.86
CA ALA A 170 -6.35 32.76 9.76
C ALA A 170 -5.04 33.56 9.81
N LYS A 171 -4.33 33.55 10.95
CA LYS A 171 -3.06 34.32 11.10
C LYS A 171 -2.03 33.98 10.03
N ILE A 172 -1.97 32.71 9.62
CA ILE A 172 -1.05 32.22 8.59
C ILE A 172 -1.30 32.79 7.20
N THR A 173 -2.51 33.36 6.93
CA THR A 173 -2.85 33.98 5.64
C THR A 173 -2.53 35.47 5.56
N LYS A 174 -2.05 36.08 6.66
CA LYS A 174 -1.83 37.52 6.72
C LYS A 174 -0.55 37.99 6.05
N GLN A 175 0.41 37.11 5.87
CA GLN A 175 1.72 37.42 5.26
C GLN A 175 2.32 36.17 4.60
N PRO A 176 3.31 36.32 3.71
CA PRO A 176 3.99 35.18 3.09
C PRO A 176 4.60 34.24 4.15
N VAL A 177 4.59 32.93 3.87
CA VAL A 177 5.04 31.88 4.81
C VAL A 177 6.47 32.13 5.32
N LYS A 178 7.36 32.64 4.46
CA LYS A 178 8.74 33.00 4.81
C LYS A 178 8.86 34.05 5.91
N ASP A 179 7.81 34.86 6.11
CA ASP A 179 7.81 36.01 7.05
C ASP A 179 7.01 35.67 8.33
N LEU A 180 6.47 34.45 8.45
CA LEU A 180 5.61 34.03 9.57
C LEU A 180 6.38 33.69 10.86
N GLY A 181 7.71 33.55 10.81
CA GLY A 181 8.50 33.15 11.98
C GLY A 181 8.09 31.81 12.57
N LEU A 182 7.70 30.87 11.72
CA LEU A 182 7.35 29.50 12.15
C LEU A 182 8.58 28.82 12.76
N PRO A 183 8.40 27.94 13.80
CA PRO A 183 9.48 27.23 14.46
C PRO A 183 10.19 26.26 13.54
#